data_032c8584572b066a02cad7a226649eb0
#
_entry.id   032c8584572b066a02cad7a226649eb0
#
_cell.length_a   1.000
_cell.length_b   1.000
_cell.length_c   1.000
_cell.angle_alpha   90.00
_cell.angle_beta   90.00
_cell.angle_gamma   90.00
#
_symmetry.space_group_name_H-M   'P 1'
#
loop_
_entity.id
_entity.type
_entity.pdbx_description
1 polymer ?
#
loop_
_entity_poly.entity_id
_entity_poly.type
_entity_poly.pdbx_seq_one_letter_code
_entity_poly.pdbx_strand_id
1 'polypeptide(L)'
;MNTPEKNKSPRAHLNNDSEGIRIHKVLAQSGYGSRREIEKAITEERVKINNVIATLGQPVLSTDKIMFNGKIVHLREENILPRILIYHKPEGELVTENDPEGRPTVFEKLPRIKRSKWISIGRLDFNTSGLLIFTSYGELANRLMHPKYEIEREYSVRV
;
A
#
# COMPACT_ATOMS: atom_id res chain seq x y z
N MET A 1 -23.35 18.67 39.46
CA MET A 1 -22.33 17.64 39.18
C MET A 1 -22.55 17.15 37.76
N ASN A 2 -21.77 17.68 36.82
CA ASN A 2 -21.85 17.34 35.38
C ASN A 2 -20.75 16.33 35.05
N THR A 3 -21.16 15.16 34.62
CA THR A 3 -20.27 14.11 34.10
C THR A 3 -19.94 14.42 32.63
N PRO A 4 -18.69 14.46 32.21
CA PRO A 4 -18.36 14.72 30.79
C PRO A 4 -18.67 13.51 29.90
N GLU A 5 -19.43 13.75 28.84
CA GLU A 5 -19.69 12.81 27.76
C GLU A 5 -18.37 12.38 27.10
N LYS A 6 -18.14 11.08 27.03
CA LYS A 6 -17.04 10.47 26.28
C LYS A 6 -17.32 10.58 24.79
N ASN A 7 -16.55 11.42 24.13
CA ASN A 7 -16.48 11.58 22.68
C ASN A 7 -16.09 10.24 22.04
N LYS A 8 -17.08 9.54 21.47
CA LYS A 8 -16.87 8.32 20.68
C LYS A 8 -16.47 8.72 19.27
N SER A 9 -15.18 8.59 18.96
CA SER A 9 -14.68 8.64 17.58
C SER A 9 -15.46 7.68 16.68
N PRO A 10 -15.79 8.07 15.42
CA PRO A 10 -16.51 7.19 14.50
C PRO A 10 -15.65 5.97 14.16
N ARG A 11 -16.09 4.79 14.57
CA ARG A 11 -15.55 3.52 14.13
C ARG A 11 -15.83 3.38 12.64
N ALA A 12 -14.81 3.44 11.82
CA ALA A 12 -14.91 3.02 10.42
C ALA A 12 -15.25 1.53 10.40
N HIS A 13 -16.50 1.20 10.11
CA HIS A 13 -16.96 -0.16 9.89
C HIS A 13 -16.29 -0.73 8.66
N LEU A 14 -15.33 -1.62 8.82
CA LEU A 14 -14.92 -2.59 7.81
C LEU A 14 -15.90 -3.77 7.91
N ASN A 15 -17.06 -3.62 7.29
CA ASN A 15 -17.96 -4.73 7.03
C ASN A 15 -17.42 -5.50 5.83
N ASN A 16 -16.68 -6.59 6.06
CA ASN A 16 -16.51 -7.70 5.12
C ASN A 16 -15.84 -8.91 5.80
N ASP A 17 -16.36 -9.32 6.95
CA ASP A 17 -15.88 -10.55 7.63
C ASP A 17 -16.31 -11.86 6.94
N SER A 18 -17.16 -11.79 5.90
CA SER A 18 -17.65 -12.97 5.17
C SER A 18 -16.97 -13.26 3.83
N GLU A 19 -16.25 -12.33 3.24
CA GLU A 19 -15.63 -12.51 1.91
C GLU A 19 -14.09 -12.55 1.92
N GLY A 20 -13.38 -12.77 2.97
CA GLY A 20 -11.92 -12.86 3.02
C GLY A 20 -11.17 -11.83 2.15
N ILE A 21 -9.98 -11.47 2.51
CA ILE A 21 -9.13 -10.55 1.73
C ILE A 21 -8.17 -11.37 0.85
N ARG A 22 -7.96 -10.99 -0.41
CA ARG A 22 -7.04 -11.70 -1.31
C ARG A 22 -5.64 -11.78 -0.73
N ILE A 23 -5.05 -12.98 -0.73
CA ILE A 23 -3.75 -13.29 -0.09
C ILE A 23 -2.62 -12.32 -0.51
N HIS A 24 -2.51 -11.99 -1.80
CA HIS A 24 -1.48 -11.05 -2.28
C HIS A 24 -1.67 -9.63 -1.72
N LYS A 25 -2.92 -9.20 -1.47
CA LYS A 25 -3.21 -7.90 -0.83
C LYS A 25 -2.76 -7.90 0.63
N VAL A 26 -3.09 -8.96 1.37
CA VAL A 26 -2.73 -9.12 2.79
C VAL A 26 -1.22 -9.14 2.99
N LEU A 27 -0.50 -9.96 2.21
CA LEU A 27 0.95 -10.07 2.29
C LEU A 27 1.67 -8.77 1.89
N ALA A 28 1.17 -8.08 0.84
CA ALA A 28 1.73 -6.79 0.43
C ALA A 28 1.53 -5.71 1.49
N GLN A 29 0.35 -5.63 2.10
CA GLN A 29 0.06 -4.70 3.20
C GLN A 29 0.92 -4.98 4.44
N SER A 30 1.27 -6.23 4.68
CA SER A 30 2.13 -6.66 5.78
C SER A 30 3.63 -6.53 5.47
N GLY A 31 4.00 -6.01 4.29
CA GLY A 31 5.40 -5.68 3.94
C GLY A 31 6.24 -6.86 3.42
N TYR A 32 5.62 -7.96 2.99
CA TYR A 32 6.33 -9.14 2.46
C TYR A 32 6.75 -9.01 1.00
N GLY A 33 6.37 -7.94 0.32
CA GLY A 33 6.72 -7.64 -1.06
C GLY A 33 5.65 -6.83 -1.79
N SER A 34 5.87 -6.54 -3.07
CA SER A 34 4.83 -5.99 -3.95
C SER A 34 3.79 -7.07 -4.29
N ARG A 35 2.60 -6.69 -4.72
CA ARG A 35 1.56 -7.65 -5.15
C ARG A 35 2.06 -8.61 -6.22
N ARG A 36 2.81 -8.11 -7.21
CA ARG A 36 3.39 -8.93 -8.30
C ARG A 36 4.45 -9.91 -7.80
N GLU A 37 5.32 -9.50 -6.87
CA GLU A 37 6.30 -10.39 -6.25
C GLU A 37 5.62 -11.51 -5.46
N ILE A 38 4.53 -11.20 -4.78
CA ILE A 38 3.76 -12.19 -4.02
C ILE A 38 3.01 -13.13 -4.95
N GLU A 39 2.40 -12.64 -6.03
CA GLU A 39 1.77 -13.48 -7.05
C GLU A 39 2.78 -14.45 -7.68
N LYS A 40 3.99 -13.98 -7.98
CA LYS A 40 5.11 -14.83 -8.41
C LYS A 40 5.47 -15.87 -7.35
N ALA A 41 5.55 -15.48 -6.07
CA ALA A 41 5.84 -16.41 -4.99
C ALA A 41 4.73 -17.46 -4.79
N ILE A 42 3.47 -17.13 -5.06
CA ILE A 42 2.36 -18.09 -5.05
C ILE A 42 2.52 -19.10 -6.18
N THR A 43 2.82 -18.64 -7.40
CA THR A 43 3.06 -19.51 -8.55
C THR A 43 4.28 -20.43 -8.33
N GLU A 44 5.27 -19.98 -7.57
CA GLU A 44 6.45 -20.75 -7.18
C GLU A 44 6.20 -21.62 -5.90
N GLU A 45 4.95 -21.79 -5.47
CA GLU A 45 4.53 -22.60 -4.32
C GLU A 45 5.17 -22.21 -2.98
N ARG A 46 5.66 -20.98 -2.86
CA ARG A 46 6.33 -20.45 -1.67
C ARG A 46 5.36 -19.87 -0.62
N VAL A 47 4.06 -19.90 -0.90
CA VAL A 47 3.00 -19.41 -0.01
C VAL A 47 2.08 -20.55 0.37
N LYS A 48 1.79 -20.71 1.68
CA LYS A 48 0.82 -21.69 2.18
C LYS A 48 -0.20 -21.01 3.08
N ILE A 49 -1.43 -21.50 3.03
CA ILE A 49 -2.53 -21.13 3.93
C ILE A 49 -2.98 -22.40 4.63
N ASN A 50 -2.95 -22.44 5.96
CA ASN A 50 -3.30 -23.61 6.78
C ASN A 50 -2.56 -24.89 6.31
N ASN A 51 -1.28 -24.76 5.99
CA ASN A 51 -0.39 -25.80 5.46
C ASN A 51 -0.67 -26.29 4.03
N VAL A 52 -1.67 -25.73 3.33
CA VAL A 52 -1.98 -26.03 1.92
C VAL A 52 -1.36 -24.96 1.04
N ILE A 53 -0.81 -25.33 -0.13
CA ILE A 53 -0.24 -24.40 -1.11
C ILE A 53 -1.35 -23.43 -1.56
N ALA A 54 -1.04 -22.14 -1.50
CA ALA A 54 -1.98 -21.09 -1.88
C ALA A 54 -2.14 -20.99 -3.40
N THR A 55 -3.33 -20.62 -3.85
CA THR A 55 -3.61 -20.35 -5.25
C THR A 55 -3.73 -18.83 -5.52
N LEU A 56 -3.52 -18.41 -6.77
CA LEU A 56 -3.64 -17.01 -7.17
C LEU A 56 -5.04 -16.48 -6.88
N GLY A 57 -5.07 -15.32 -6.22
CA GLY A 57 -6.33 -14.65 -5.90
C GLY A 57 -7.12 -15.28 -4.75
N GLN A 58 -6.61 -16.33 -4.11
CA GLN A 58 -7.28 -17.00 -2.97
C GLN A 58 -7.58 -15.99 -1.85
N PRO A 59 -8.82 -15.97 -1.33
CA PRO A 59 -9.17 -15.18 -0.16
C PRO A 59 -8.61 -15.83 1.11
N VAL A 60 -8.27 -15.00 2.11
CA VAL A 60 -7.84 -15.42 3.44
C VAL A 60 -8.62 -14.69 4.51
N LEU A 61 -8.89 -15.40 5.60
CA LEU A 61 -9.55 -14.88 6.79
C LEU A 61 -8.50 -14.46 7.83
N SER A 62 -8.89 -13.65 8.79
CA SER A 62 -8.03 -13.23 9.92
C SER A 62 -7.56 -14.40 10.79
N THR A 63 -8.30 -15.51 10.77
CA THR A 63 -7.99 -16.75 11.51
C THR A 63 -7.03 -17.68 10.79
N ASP A 64 -6.75 -17.45 9.50
CA ASP A 64 -5.89 -18.33 8.71
C ASP A 64 -4.42 -18.18 9.09
N LYS A 65 -3.73 -19.33 9.17
CA LYS A 65 -2.28 -19.38 9.36
C LYS A 65 -1.60 -19.30 7.99
N ILE A 66 -0.91 -18.20 7.74
CA ILE A 66 -0.21 -17.97 6.48
C ILE A 66 1.29 -18.23 6.69
N MET A 67 1.90 -18.93 5.73
CA MET A 67 3.35 -19.12 5.66
C MET A 67 3.88 -18.53 4.34
N PHE A 68 4.99 -17.83 4.42
CA PHE A 68 5.71 -17.27 3.27
C PHE A 68 7.19 -17.67 3.35
N ASN A 69 7.71 -18.33 2.32
CA ASN A 69 9.08 -18.88 2.30
C ASN A 69 9.38 -19.76 3.53
N GLY A 70 8.44 -20.61 3.94
CA GLY A 70 8.58 -21.50 5.07
C GLY A 70 8.49 -20.87 6.47
N LYS A 71 8.26 -19.55 6.56
CA LYS A 71 8.12 -18.82 7.83
C LYS A 71 6.68 -18.36 8.04
N ILE A 72 6.23 -18.39 9.30
CA ILE A 72 4.91 -17.86 9.67
C ILE A 72 4.85 -16.36 9.40
N VAL A 73 3.79 -15.93 8.75
CA VAL A 73 3.51 -14.52 8.46
C VAL A 73 2.85 -13.90 9.69
N HIS A 74 3.43 -12.80 10.16
CA HIS A 74 2.77 -11.93 11.13
C HIS A 74 2.01 -10.86 10.36
N LEU A 75 0.69 -10.98 10.32
CA LEU A 75 -0.15 -9.99 9.68
C LEU A 75 -0.04 -8.66 10.41
N ARG A 76 -0.12 -7.59 9.66
CA ARG A 76 -0.10 -6.24 10.23
C ARG A 76 -1.39 -6.03 11.02
N GLU A 77 -1.27 -5.60 12.27
CA GLU A 77 -2.43 -5.15 13.05
C GLU A 77 -3.12 -3.98 12.34
N GLU A 78 -4.44 -4.02 12.26
CA GLU A 78 -5.25 -3.03 11.53
C GLU A 78 -5.16 -1.59 12.11
N ASN A 79 -4.59 -1.43 13.29
CA ASN A 79 -4.54 -0.17 14.03
C ASN A 79 -3.35 0.75 13.73
N ILE A 80 -2.52 0.43 12.73
CA ILE A 80 -1.42 1.33 12.38
C ILE A 80 -1.96 2.44 11.48
N LEU A 81 -1.97 3.66 12.01
CA LEU A 81 -2.32 4.85 11.24
C LEU A 81 -1.48 4.94 9.96
N PRO A 82 -2.13 5.24 8.81
CA PRO A 82 -1.41 5.42 7.56
C PRO A 82 -0.44 6.59 7.69
N ARG A 83 0.79 6.38 7.25
CA ARG A 83 1.73 7.49 7.10
C ARG A 83 1.46 8.16 5.76
N ILE A 84 1.47 9.48 5.78
CA ILE A 84 1.33 10.31 4.59
C ILE A 84 2.54 11.23 4.54
N LEU A 85 3.09 11.40 3.34
CA LEU A 85 4.18 12.31 3.06
C LEU A 85 3.84 13.15 1.85
N ILE A 86 4.00 14.44 1.98
CA ILE A 86 3.86 15.42 0.90
C ILE A 86 5.26 15.72 0.37
N TYR A 87 5.45 15.61 -0.93
CA TYR A 87 6.72 15.81 -1.61
C TYR A 87 6.57 16.81 -2.75
N HIS A 88 7.38 17.84 -2.75
CA HIS A 88 7.54 18.70 -3.92
C HIS A 88 8.57 18.06 -4.84
N LYS A 89 8.09 17.34 -5.87
CA LYS A 89 8.97 16.71 -6.85
C LYS A 89 9.62 17.78 -7.72
N PRO A 90 10.95 17.84 -7.80
CA PRO A 90 11.64 18.66 -8.80
C PRO A 90 11.60 18.00 -10.17
N GLU A 91 11.99 18.72 -11.20
CA GLU A 91 12.36 18.14 -12.49
C GLU A 91 13.63 17.26 -12.31
N GLY A 92 13.82 16.27 -13.18
CA GLY A 92 14.99 15.39 -13.16
C GLY A 92 14.90 14.19 -12.22
N GLU A 93 13.72 13.90 -11.66
CA GLU A 93 13.49 12.69 -10.87
C GLU A 93 12.37 11.84 -11.46
N LEU A 94 12.53 10.51 -11.40
CA LEU A 94 11.52 9.55 -11.83
C LEU A 94 10.66 9.08 -10.64
N VAL A 95 9.38 8.84 -10.91
CA VAL A 95 8.47 8.25 -9.92
C VAL A 95 8.43 6.73 -10.10
N THR A 96 9.53 6.07 -9.75
CA THR A 96 9.72 4.62 -9.78
C THR A 96 10.60 4.16 -8.62
N GLU A 97 10.38 2.95 -8.11
CA GLU A 97 11.24 2.33 -7.09
C GLU A 97 12.60 1.90 -7.67
N ASN A 98 12.67 1.61 -8.97
CA ASN A 98 13.88 1.17 -9.64
C ASN A 98 13.90 1.70 -11.07
N ASP A 99 15.05 2.22 -11.50
CA ASP A 99 15.29 2.65 -12.87
C ASP A 99 16.49 1.87 -13.45
N PRO A 100 16.31 1.13 -14.55
CA PRO A 100 17.41 0.36 -15.18
C PRO A 100 18.56 1.23 -15.69
N GLU A 101 18.30 2.50 -16.00
CA GLU A 101 19.30 3.46 -16.50
C GLU A 101 20.02 4.21 -15.37
N GLY A 102 19.64 3.97 -14.10
CA GLY A 102 20.29 4.58 -12.95
C GLY A 102 19.99 6.09 -12.78
N ARG A 103 18.91 6.60 -13.36
CA ARG A 103 18.49 7.98 -13.18
C ARG A 103 17.94 8.20 -11.76
N PRO A 104 18.05 9.41 -11.19
CA PRO A 104 17.52 9.70 -9.86
C PRO A 104 16.04 9.39 -9.72
N THR A 105 15.66 8.81 -8.60
CA THR A 105 14.26 8.49 -8.31
C THR A 105 13.77 9.23 -7.06
N VAL A 106 12.47 9.55 -7.03
CA VAL A 106 11.85 10.17 -5.84
C VAL A 106 12.02 9.29 -4.60
N PHE A 107 12.01 7.95 -4.76
CA PHE A 107 12.06 7.01 -3.63
C PHE A 107 13.39 7.03 -2.88
N GLU A 108 14.49 7.45 -3.53
CA GLU A 108 15.81 7.61 -2.89
C GLU A 108 15.82 8.75 -1.85
N LYS A 109 14.93 9.73 -2.03
CA LYS A 109 14.80 10.90 -1.16
C LYS A 109 13.84 10.69 0.01
N LEU A 110 13.01 9.65 -0.05
CA LEU A 110 11.99 9.41 0.98
C LEU A 110 12.60 8.82 2.26
N PRO A 111 12.08 9.17 3.43
CA PRO A 111 12.50 8.57 4.68
C PRO A 111 12.16 7.08 4.71
N ARG A 112 13.04 6.28 5.28
CA ARG A 112 12.80 4.84 5.42
C ARG A 112 11.64 4.57 6.37
N ILE A 113 10.75 3.65 5.99
CA ILE A 113 9.68 3.13 6.84
C ILE A 113 9.94 1.65 7.17
N LYS A 114 9.78 1.32 8.46
CA LYS A 114 9.88 -0.07 8.90
C LYS A 114 8.59 -0.83 8.54
N ARG A 115 8.72 -2.06 8.06
CA ARG A 115 7.61 -3.00 7.80
C ARG A 115 6.52 -2.45 6.86
N SER A 116 6.86 -1.54 5.95
CA SER A 116 5.95 -0.97 4.97
C SER A 116 6.75 -0.37 3.81
N LYS A 117 6.06 0.02 2.73
CA LYS A 117 6.62 0.73 1.58
C LYS A 117 5.86 2.01 1.35
N TRP A 118 6.52 3.02 0.77
CA TRP A 118 5.84 4.17 0.22
C TRP A 118 5.14 3.79 -1.08
N ILE A 119 3.92 4.25 -1.23
CA ILE A 119 3.11 4.14 -2.44
C ILE A 119 2.86 5.56 -2.92
N SER A 120 3.29 5.89 -4.13
CA SER A 120 3.00 7.19 -4.75
C SER A 120 1.52 7.28 -5.12
N ILE A 121 0.90 8.42 -4.82
CA ILE A 121 -0.47 8.73 -5.25
C ILE A 121 -0.39 9.48 -6.57
N GLY A 122 -0.34 8.72 -7.66
CA GLY A 122 -0.10 9.20 -9.00
C GLY A 122 1.38 9.27 -9.35
N ARG A 123 1.66 9.86 -10.48
CA ARG A 123 3.02 10.07 -11.01
C ARG A 123 3.09 11.41 -11.71
N LEU A 124 4.27 12.00 -11.68
CA LEU A 124 4.68 13.12 -12.53
C LEU A 124 5.84 12.66 -13.40
N ASP A 125 5.91 13.14 -14.62
CA ASP A 125 6.96 12.80 -15.55
C ASP A 125 8.32 13.39 -15.12
N PHE A 126 9.39 12.94 -15.76
CA PHE A 126 10.77 13.36 -15.44
C PHE A 126 10.95 14.88 -15.46
N ASN A 127 10.41 15.54 -16.49
CA ASN A 127 10.49 16.99 -16.70
C ASN A 127 9.33 17.77 -16.05
N THR A 128 8.53 17.13 -15.19
CA THR A 128 7.42 17.77 -14.49
C THR A 128 7.76 17.96 -13.03
N SER A 129 7.59 19.17 -12.52
CA SER A 129 7.69 19.48 -11.09
C SER A 129 6.31 19.66 -10.47
N GLY A 130 6.21 19.49 -9.15
CA GLY A 130 4.96 19.77 -8.43
C GLY A 130 4.67 18.82 -7.26
N LEU A 131 3.43 18.88 -6.81
CA LEU A 131 2.94 18.11 -5.66
C LEU A 131 2.86 16.63 -5.99
N LEU A 132 3.51 15.81 -5.17
CA LEU A 132 3.39 14.37 -5.15
C LEU A 132 3.11 13.90 -3.72
N ILE A 133 2.16 13.01 -3.56
CA ILE A 133 1.77 12.48 -2.25
C ILE A 133 2.16 11.00 -2.18
N PHE A 134 2.73 10.59 -1.06
CA PHE A 134 3.02 9.19 -0.76
C PHE A 134 2.26 8.74 0.47
N THR A 135 1.88 7.49 0.49
CA THR A 135 1.27 6.86 1.67
C THR A 135 1.82 5.46 1.91
N SER A 136 1.77 5.02 3.16
CA SER A 136 2.06 3.63 3.51
C SER A 136 0.83 2.72 3.45
N TYR A 137 -0.33 3.25 3.05
CA TYR A 137 -1.61 2.53 3.10
C TYR A 137 -2.26 2.44 1.71
N GLY A 138 -2.28 1.21 1.16
CA GLY A 138 -2.72 0.98 -0.21
C GLY A 138 -4.19 1.30 -0.50
N GLU A 139 -5.07 1.22 0.51
CA GLU A 139 -6.48 1.60 0.34
C GLU A 139 -6.63 3.11 0.15
N LEU A 140 -5.89 3.91 0.93
CA LEU A 140 -5.87 5.36 0.77
C LEU A 140 -5.32 5.75 -0.61
N ALA A 141 -4.20 5.11 -1.02
CA ALA A 141 -3.66 5.33 -2.36
C ALA A 141 -4.70 5.02 -3.45
N ASN A 142 -5.41 3.90 -3.33
CA ASN A 142 -6.47 3.53 -4.27
C ASN A 142 -7.59 4.57 -4.29
N ARG A 143 -8.07 5.03 -3.14
CA ARG A 143 -9.13 6.04 -3.06
C ARG A 143 -8.73 7.36 -3.70
N LEU A 144 -7.49 7.78 -3.52
CA LEU A 144 -6.99 9.04 -4.08
C LEU A 144 -6.59 8.95 -5.56
N MET A 145 -6.34 7.74 -6.09
CA MET A 145 -5.93 7.55 -7.49
C MET A 145 -7.03 7.08 -8.43
N HIS A 146 -7.95 6.27 -7.93
CA HIS A 146 -8.89 5.58 -8.80
C HIS A 146 -9.96 6.53 -9.34
N PRO A 147 -10.21 6.55 -10.66
CA PRO A 147 -11.13 7.50 -11.32
C PRO A 147 -12.55 7.53 -10.72
N LYS A 148 -13.05 6.41 -10.22
CA LYS A 148 -14.39 6.32 -9.61
C LYS A 148 -14.62 7.25 -8.41
N TYR A 149 -13.55 7.77 -7.80
CA TYR A 149 -13.67 8.69 -6.65
C TYR A 149 -13.59 10.16 -7.06
N GLU A 150 -13.37 10.45 -8.35
CA GLU A 150 -13.48 11.76 -8.97
C GLU A 150 -12.66 12.86 -8.25
N ILE A 151 -11.48 12.47 -7.72
CA ILE A 151 -10.58 13.43 -7.08
C ILE A 151 -9.96 14.33 -8.14
N GLU A 152 -10.26 15.62 -8.07
CA GLU A 152 -9.76 16.63 -9.00
C GLU A 152 -8.24 16.82 -8.90
N ARG A 153 -7.61 17.10 -10.04
CA ARG A 153 -6.20 17.45 -10.16
C ARG A 153 -6.04 18.62 -11.08
N GLU A 154 -5.29 19.61 -10.62
CA GLU A 154 -5.00 20.81 -11.38
C GLU A 154 -3.54 20.78 -11.87
N TYR A 155 -3.34 21.13 -13.14
CA TYR A 155 -2.03 21.20 -13.79
C TYR A 155 -1.84 22.55 -14.45
N SER A 156 -0.72 23.20 -14.18
CA SER A 156 -0.27 24.37 -14.95
C SER A 156 0.64 23.90 -16.09
N VAL A 157 0.28 24.25 -17.31
CA VAL A 157 1.03 23.86 -18.52
C VAL A 157 1.59 25.12 -19.17
N ARG A 158 2.90 25.10 -19.45
CA ARG A 158 3.54 26.13 -20.27
C ARG A 158 3.52 25.67 -21.71
N VAL A 159 2.93 26.45 -22.58
CA VAL A 159 2.83 26.27 -24.03
C VAL A 159 3.74 27.26 -24.75
#